data_f43c7d03603c0d636dc87101644826c4
#
_entry.id   f43c7d03603c0d636dc87101644826c4
#
_cell.length_a   1.000
_cell.length_b   1.000
_cell.length_c   1.000
_cell.angle_alpha   90.00
_cell.angle_beta   90.00
_cell.angle_gamma   90.00
#
_symmetry.space_group_name_H-M   'P 1'
#
loop_
_entity.id
_entity.type
_entity.pdbx_description
1 polymer ?
#
loop_
_entity_poly.entity_id
_entity_poly.type
_entity_poly.pdbx_seq_one_letter_code
_entity_poly.pdbx_strand_id
1 'polypeptide(L)'
;MGRTVNIKEKPQRVAALTGSFADIWLLAGGKICATAEDAFEDFGISSEGVISLGGAHSPSLELLLSSDADLVLASASSASNVKMQTAIENAGIIVAYFDVDCFEDYLYMLNVCTDITGEKELYNTNGLALKDKINNIKNEYKNADIQKNEKTVLMLRVSSSSVKAKGSEGTVLGEMLSDMGCINIADNDKSLLEKLSIESIIEKNPYHIFIVLMGDDTEKATENAKKLLKENKGYENLDAVKNGRVHLMDKKLFNLKPNGKWDKSYEILKEELMGK
;
A
#
# COMPACT_ATOMS: atom_id res chain seq x y z
N MET A 1 -2.61 -8.58 -15.77
CA MET A 1 -2.82 -8.24 -17.18
C MET A 1 -1.99 -9.07 -18.17
N GLY A 2 -0.86 -9.68 -17.79
CA GLY A 2 -0.11 -10.69 -18.57
C GLY A 2 0.29 -10.27 -19.99
N ARG A 3 0.57 -8.98 -20.22
CA ARG A 3 0.98 -8.46 -21.54
C ARG A 3 2.45 -8.08 -21.54
N THR A 4 3.11 -8.24 -22.69
CA THR A 4 4.48 -7.76 -22.91
C THR A 4 4.44 -6.32 -23.41
N VAL A 5 5.21 -5.45 -22.77
CA VAL A 5 5.41 -4.06 -23.19
C VAL A 5 6.85 -3.91 -23.64
N ASN A 6 7.07 -3.38 -24.84
CA ASN A 6 8.39 -3.18 -25.39
C ASN A 6 8.77 -1.70 -25.33
N ILE A 7 9.76 -1.37 -24.52
CA ILE A 7 10.31 -0.02 -24.38
C ILE A 7 11.62 -0.01 -25.20
N LYS A 8 11.56 0.55 -26.43
CA LYS A 8 12.67 0.49 -27.40
C LYS A 8 13.79 1.48 -27.08
N GLU A 9 13.47 2.60 -26.47
CA GLU A 9 14.39 3.70 -26.17
C GLU A 9 14.18 4.16 -24.73
N LYS A 10 15.21 4.79 -24.14
CA LYS A 10 15.10 5.37 -22.81
C LYS A 10 14.04 6.49 -22.83
N PRO A 11 12.94 6.37 -22.08
CA PRO A 11 11.88 7.37 -22.08
C PRO A 11 12.40 8.70 -21.55
N GLN A 12 11.96 9.77 -22.15
CA GLN A 12 12.40 11.14 -21.81
C GLN A 12 11.37 11.87 -20.95
N ARG A 13 10.09 11.54 -21.13
CA ARG A 13 8.96 12.17 -20.45
C ARG A 13 8.03 11.10 -19.87
N VAL A 14 8.19 10.86 -18.58
CA VAL A 14 7.43 9.80 -17.90
C VAL A 14 6.32 10.40 -17.06
N ALA A 15 5.12 9.87 -17.20
CA ALA A 15 4.00 10.18 -16.33
C ALA A 15 3.65 8.97 -15.45
N ALA A 16 3.16 9.23 -14.24
CA ALA A 16 2.65 8.19 -13.34
C ALA A 16 1.22 8.51 -12.90
N LEU A 17 0.31 7.54 -13.01
CA LEU A 17 -1.10 7.74 -12.68
C LEU A 17 -1.41 7.60 -11.18
N THR A 18 -0.38 7.36 -10.35
CA THR A 18 -0.46 7.33 -8.88
C THR A 18 0.83 7.88 -8.28
N GLY A 19 0.73 8.55 -7.14
CA GLY A 19 1.90 9.12 -6.46
C GLY A 19 2.91 8.07 -6.02
N SER A 20 2.45 6.90 -5.60
CA SER A 20 3.33 5.79 -5.22
C SER A 20 4.22 5.32 -6.37
N PHE A 21 3.71 5.29 -7.60
CA PHE A 21 4.51 4.88 -8.77
C PHE A 21 5.42 5.99 -9.25
N ALA A 22 5.01 7.25 -9.09
CA ALA A 22 5.90 8.40 -9.29
C ALA A 22 7.11 8.32 -8.36
N ASP A 23 6.89 8.02 -7.07
CA ASP A 23 7.96 7.87 -6.08
C ASP A 23 8.89 6.70 -6.40
N ILE A 24 8.38 5.53 -6.80
CA ILE A 24 9.23 4.39 -7.24
C ILE A 24 10.09 4.79 -8.44
N TRP A 25 9.51 5.52 -9.42
CA TRP A 25 10.27 5.98 -10.59
C TRP A 25 11.38 6.96 -10.22
N LEU A 26 11.13 7.88 -9.27
CA LEU A 26 12.15 8.78 -8.73
C LEU A 26 13.23 8.02 -7.97
N LEU A 27 12.86 7.03 -7.14
CA LEU A 27 13.79 6.14 -6.43
C LEU A 27 14.67 5.33 -7.40
N ALA A 28 14.17 5.07 -8.61
CA ALA A 28 14.93 4.45 -9.69
C ALA A 28 15.79 5.45 -10.51
N GLY A 29 15.90 6.71 -10.10
CA GLY A 29 16.70 7.74 -10.78
C GLY A 29 15.99 8.41 -11.97
N GLY A 30 14.69 8.18 -12.13
CA GLY A 30 13.90 8.79 -13.20
C GLY A 30 13.45 10.21 -12.89
N LYS A 31 12.79 10.86 -13.86
CA LYS A 31 12.14 12.16 -13.71
C LYS A 31 10.68 12.04 -14.15
N ILE A 32 9.78 12.77 -13.47
CA ILE A 32 8.35 12.80 -13.74
C ILE A 32 7.96 14.10 -14.45
N CYS A 33 7.15 14.01 -15.52
CA CYS A 33 6.57 15.18 -16.18
C CYS A 33 5.10 15.42 -15.81
N ALA A 34 4.38 14.36 -15.39
CA ALA A 34 2.99 14.46 -14.95
C ALA A 34 2.68 13.34 -13.95
N THR A 35 1.85 13.65 -12.93
CA THR A 35 1.42 12.65 -11.95
C THR A 35 0.12 13.05 -11.26
N ALA A 36 -0.51 12.10 -10.54
CA ALA A 36 -1.69 12.38 -9.73
C ALA A 36 -1.34 13.19 -8.47
N GLU A 37 -2.33 13.89 -7.90
CA GLU A 37 -2.18 14.83 -6.76
C GLU A 37 -1.59 14.18 -5.51
N ASP A 38 -1.90 12.91 -5.24
CA ASP A 38 -1.35 12.15 -4.12
C ASP A 38 0.18 12.09 -4.12
N ALA A 39 0.84 12.29 -5.26
CA ALA A 39 2.29 12.42 -5.36
C ALA A 39 2.82 13.60 -4.54
N PHE A 40 2.13 14.72 -4.59
CA PHE A 40 2.52 15.94 -3.88
C PHE A 40 2.14 15.87 -2.40
N GLU A 41 0.93 15.40 -2.11
CA GLU A 41 0.33 15.39 -0.76
C GLU A 41 0.90 14.28 0.13
N ASP A 42 0.99 13.07 -0.40
CA ASP A 42 1.35 11.88 0.37
C ASP A 42 2.83 11.51 0.25
N PHE A 43 3.46 11.76 -0.90
CA PHE A 43 4.87 11.39 -1.16
C PHE A 43 5.82 12.57 -1.12
N GLY A 44 5.33 13.83 -1.03
CA GLY A 44 6.15 15.03 -0.94
C GLY A 44 6.97 15.32 -2.19
N ILE A 45 6.52 14.84 -3.35
CA ILE A 45 7.16 15.13 -4.63
C ILE A 45 6.95 16.60 -4.98
N SER A 46 7.99 17.27 -5.47
CA SER A 46 7.87 18.68 -5.89
C SER A 46 6.92 18.81 -7.09
N SER A 47 6.02 19.78 -7.02
CA SER A 47 5.13 20.11 -8.14
C SER A 47 5.78 21.01 -9.20
N GLU A 48 7.01 21.48 -8.96
CA GLU A 48 7.70 22.37 -9.91
C GLU A 48 8.01 21.67 -11.23
N GLY A 49 7.42 22.16 -12.31
CA GLY A 49 7.57 21.59 -13.66
C GLY A 49 6.84 20.27 -13.88
N VAL A 50 6.00 19.83 -12.96
CA VAL A 50 5.21 18.60 -13.03
C VAL A 50 3.74 18.92 -13.19
N ILE A 51 3.09 18.36 -14.20
CA ILE A 51 1.65 18.53 -14.46
C ILE A 51 0.86 17.67 -13.46
N SER A 52 -0.06 18.31 -12.71
CA SER A 52 -1.02 17.57 -11.89
C SER A 52 -2.11 16.96 -12.78
N LEU A 53 -2.31 15.66 -12.68
CA LEU A 53 -3.36 14.93 -13.39
C LEU A 53 -4.69 14.90 -12.62
N GLY A 54 -4.77 15.57 -11.46
CA GLY A 54 -5.91 15.48 -10.54
C GLY A 54 -5.83 14.26 -9.62
N GLY A 55 -6.94 13.93 -8.96
CA GLY A 55 -6.96 12.87 -7.95
C GLY A 55 -6.63 11.48 -8.51
N ALA A 56 -5.90 10.66 -7.76
CA ALA A 56 -5.43 9.32 -8.16
C ALA A 56 -6.57 8.35 -8.54
N HIS A 57 -7.78 8.56 -8.01
CA HIS A 57 -8.95 7.74 -8.36
C HIS A 57 -9.61 8.13 -9.69
N SER A 58 -9.31 9.32 -10.22
CA SER A 58 -9.88 9.85 -11.46
C SER A 58 -8.90 10.79 -12.17
N PRO A 59 -7.71 10.31 -12.56
CA PRO A 59 -6.73 11.15 -13.25
C PRO A 59 -7.28 11.64 -14.59
N SER A 60 -6.93 12.87 -14.98
CA SER A 60 -7.38 13.47 -16.22
C SER A 60 -6.62 12.93 -17.41
N LEU A 61 -7.34 12.25 -18.30
CA LEU A 61 -6.78 11.77 -19.56
C LEU A 61 -6.34 12.94 -20.47
N GLU A 62 -7.07 14.03 -20.48
CA GLU A 62 -6.76 15.23 -21.29
C GLU A 62 -5.40 15.83 -20.88
N LEU A 63 -5.19 16.03 -19.57
CA LEU A 63 -3.92 16.53 -19.04
C LEU A 63 -2.78 15.55 -19.29
N LEU A 64 -3.04 14.24 -19.18
CA LEU A 64 -2.05 13.21 -19.50
C LEU A 64 -1.63 13.31 -20.98
N LEU A 65 -2.59 13.35 -21.90
CA LEU A 65 -2.28 13.44 -23.34
C LEU A 65 -1.55 14.73 -23.72
N SER A 66 -1.84 15.84 -23.01
CA SER A 66 -1.16 17.13 -23.21
C SER A 66 0.21 17.22 -22.53
N SER A 67 0.59 16.24 -21.73
CA SER A 67 1.88 16.24 -21.03
C SER A 67 3.07 15.84 -21.90
N ASP A 68 2.83 15.42 -23.16
CA ASP A 68 3.83 14.86 -24.07
C ASP A 68 4.61 13.67 -23.46
N ALA A 69 3.96 12.88 -22.59
CA ALA A 69 4.57 11.69 -22.02
C ALA A 69 4.82 10.64 -23.12
N ASP A 70 5.97 9.97 -23.07
CA ASP A 70 6.33 8.83 -23.94
C ASP A 70 6.19 7.48 -23.23
N LEU A 71 6.17 7.50 -21.88
CA LEU A 71 5.88 6.34 -21.02
C LEU A 71 4.92 6.74 -19.90
N VAL A 72 3.92 5.89 -19.65
CA VAL A 72 3.00 5.99 -18.52
C VAL A 72 3.17 4.80 -17.60
N LEU A 73 3.36 5.05 -16.32
CA LEU A 73 3.33 4.05 -15.25
C LEU A 73 1.93 4.03 -14.64
N ALA A 74 1.26 2.89 -14.66
CA ALA A 74 -0.14 2.77 -14.26
C ALA A 74 -0.37 1.55 -13.36
N SER A 75 -1.37 1.64 -12.46
CA SER A 75 -1.73 0.52 -11.59
C SER A 75 -2.71 -0.42 -12.27
N ALA A 76 -2.40 -1.72 -12.26
CA ALA A 76 -3.28 -2.78 -12.76
C ALA A 76 -4.50 -3.01 -11.85
N SER A 77 -4.40 -2.68 -10.56
CA SER A 77 -5.49 -2.78 -9.59
C SER A 77 -6.43 -1.56 -9.60
N SER A 78 -6.03 -0.45 -10.27
CA SER A 78 -6.88 0.74 -10.40
C SER A 78 -7.79 0.66 -11.62
N ALA A 79 -9.11 0.55 -11.39
CA ALA A 79 -10.10 0.50 -12.49
C ALA A 79 -10.06 1.76 -13.38
N SER A 80 -9.78 2.96 -12.81
CA SER A 80 -9.63 4.20 -13.58
C SER A 80 -8.40 4.15 -14.48
N ASN A 81 -7.26 3.67 -13.98
CA ASN A 81 -6.04 3.53 -14.78
C ASN A 81 -6.25 2.54 -15.93
N VAL A 82 -6.87 1.38 -15.66
CA VAL A 82 -7.15 0.35 -16.68
C VAL A 82 -8.07 0.88 -17.78
N LYS A 83 -9.08 1.69 -17.44
CA LYS A 83 -10.00 2.29 -18.44
C LYS A 83 -9.29 3.26 -19.40
N MET A 84 -8.20 3.87 -18.98
CA MET A 84 -7.46 4.83 -19.83
C MET A 84 -6.56 4.13 -20.86
N GLN A 85 -6.29 2.83 -20.73
CA GLN A 85 -5.33 2.09 -21.54
C GLN A 85 -5.48 2.34 -23.03
N THR A 86 -6.66 2.06 -23.59
CA THR A 86 -6.90 2.16 -25.05
C THR A 86 -6.66 3.59 -25.56
N ALA A 87 -7.07 4.60 -24.81
CA ALA A 87 -6.88 6.00 -25.21
C ALA A 87 -5.40 6.42 -25.18
N ILE A 88 -4.65 5.97 -24.18
CA ILE A 88 -3.20 6.21 -24.07
C ILE A 88 -2.46 5.56 -25.23
N GLU A 89 -2.76 4.28 -25.52
CA GLU A 89 -2.12 3.53 -26.62
C GLU A 89 -2.47 4.08 -28.00
N ASN A 90 -3.73 4.51 -28.21
CA ASN A 90 -4.14 5.16 -29.46
C ASN A 90 -3.43 6.51 -29.70
N ALA A 91 -3.00 7.18 -28.65
CA ALA A 91 -2.17 8.38 -28.74
C ALA A 91 -0.68 8.06 -29.02
N GLY A 92 -0.31 6.78 -29.15
CA GLY A 92 1.06 6.35 -29.39
C GLY A 92 1.95 6.32 -28.15
N ILE A 93 1.37 6.49 -26.95
CA ILE A 93 2.09 6.50 -25.67
C ILE A 93 2.20 5.07 -25.15
N ILE A 94 3.39 4.69 -24.70
CA ILE A 94 3.62 3.39 -24.07
C ILE A 94 3.05 3.43 -22.65
N VAL A 95 2.26 2.40 -22.24
CA VAL A 95 1.78 2.26 -20.87
C VAL A 95 2.23 0.94 -20.26
N ALA A 96 2.92 1.01 -19.12
CA ALA A 96 3.34 -0.12 -18.33
C ALA A 96 2.47 -0.22 -17.06
N TYR A 97 1.85 -1.39 -16.86
CA TYR A 97 1.02 -1.67 -15.72
C TYR A 97 1.76 -2.51 -14.69
N PHE A 98 1.71 -2.07 -13.44
CA PHE A 98 2.21 -2.80 -12.30
C PHE A 98 1.09 -3.02 -11.28
N ASP A 99 1.26 -4.06 -10.46
CA ASP A 99 0.49 -4.29 -9.26
C ASP A 99 1.49 -4.39 -8.11
N VAL A 100 1.30 -3.59 -7.06
CA VAL A 100 2.25 -3.53 -5.95
C VAL A 100 1.45 -3.57 -4.66
N ASP A 101 1.35 -4.73 -4.05
CA ASP A 101 0.67 -4.92 -2.77
C ASP A 101 1.64 -5.40 -1.67
N CYS A 102 2.78 -6.00 -2.06
CA CYS A 102 3.80 -6.47 -1.15
C CYS A 102 5.20 -5.94 -1.48
N PHE A 103 6.17 -6.25 -0.63
CA PHE A 103 7.56 -5.82 -0.83
C PHE A 103 8.21 -6.44 -2.07
N GLU A 104 7.90 -7.68 -2.41
CA GLU A 104 8.46 -8.33 -3.60
C GLU A 104 7.93 -7.67 -4.90
N ASP A 105 6.69 -7.21 -4.93
CA ASP A 105 6.14 -6.46 -6.06
C ASP A 105 6.84 -5.10 -6.23
N TYR A 106 7.12 -4.42 -5.10
CA TYR A 106 7.92 -3.20 -5.10
C TYR A 106 9.32 -3.44 -5.67
N LEU A 107 10.00 -4.49 -5.23
CA LEU A 107 11.31 -4.88 -5.76
C LEU A 107 11.26 -5.14 -7.27
N TYR A 108 10.23 -5.86 -7.72
CA TYR A 108 10.03 -6.12 -9.15
C TYR A 108 9.88 -4.83 -9.94
N MET A 109 8.98 -3.93 -9.51
CA MET A 109 8.77 -2.64 -10.19
C MET A 109 10.04 -1.78 -10.16
N LEU A 110 10.71 -1.68 -9.01
CA LEU A 110 11.96 -0.91 -8.88
C LEU A 110 13.05 -1.46 -9.81
N ASN A 111 13.20 -2.80 -9.89
CA ASN A 111 14.17 -3.41 -10.80
C ASN A 111 13.89 -3.06 -12.27
N VAL A 112 12.63 -3.16 -12.70
CA VAL A 112 12.22 -2.76 -14.05
C VAL A 112 12.51 -1.27 -14.30
N CYS A 113 12.17 -0.41 -13.33
CA CYS A 113 12.42 1.03 -13.45
C CYS A 113 13.93 1.35 -13.52
N THR A 114 14.76 0.69 -12.71
CA THR A 114 16.23 0.89 -12.76
C THR A 114 16.87 0.32 -14.02
N ASP A 115 16.30 -0.73 -14.63
CA ASP A 115 16.72 -1.22 -15.95
C ASP A 115 16.42 -0.19 -17.04
N ILE A 116 15.26 0.48 -16.99
CA ILE A 116 14.87 1.51 -17.96
C ILE A 116 15.73 2.78 -17.78
N THR A 117 15.97 3.22 -16.56
CA THR A 117 16.79 4.42 -16.30
C THR A 117 18.28 4.17 -16.50
N GLY A 118 18.73 2.91 -16.40
CA GLY A 118 20.13 2.50 -16.41
C GLY A 118 20.85 2.66 -15.07
N GLU A 119 20.13 3.07 -14.02
CA GLU A 119 20.68 3.39 -12.67
C GLU A 119 20.60 2.16 -11.74
N LYS A 120 21.28 1.06 -12.13
CA LYS A 120 21.21 -0.23 -11.42
C LYS A 120 21.66 -0.20 -9.97
N GLU A 121 22.56 0.71 -9.59
CA GLU A 121 22.99 0.87 -8.19
C GLU A 121 21.84 1.34 -7.29
N LEU A 122 20.85 2.04 -7.84
CA LEU A 122 19.66 2.44 -7.08
C LEU A 122 18.77 1.24 -6.73
N TYR A 123 18.78 0.18 -7.51
CA TYR A 123 18.15 -1.09 -7.13
C TYR A 123 18.82 -1.72 -5.90
N ASN A 124 20.15 -1.70 -5.85
CA ASN A 124 20.89 -2.19 -4.69
C ASN A 124 20.56 -1.36 -3.44
N THR A 125 20.58 -0.03 -3.57
CA THR A 125 20.39 0.88 -2.44
C THR A 125 18.93 0.92 -1.96
N ASN A 126 17.98 1.10 -2.90
CA ASN A 126 16.56 1.31 -2.58
C ASN A 126 15.75 0.00 -2.57
N GLY A 127 16.33 -1.12 -2.94
CA GLY A 127 15.68 -2.43 -2.99
C GLY A 127 16.39 -3.47 -2.14
N LEU A 128 17.56 -3.98 -2.58
CA LEU A 128 18.22 -5.10 -1.92
C LEU A 128 18.68 -4.79 -0.49
N ALA A 129 19.15 -3.57 -0.22
CA ALA A 129 19.51 -3.16 1.14
C ALA A 129 18.28 -3.15 2.09
N LEU A 130 17.09 -2.79 1.58
CA LEU A 130 15.85 -2.90 2.35
C LEU A 130 15.46 -4.37 2.58
N LYS A 131 15.64 -5.22 1.56
CA LYS A 131 15.37 -6.66 1.67
C LYS A 131 16.16 -7.31 2.80
N ASP A 132 17.44 -7.00 2.91
CA ASP A 132 18.30 -7.55 3.96
C ASP A 132 17.83 -7.11 5.35
N LYS A 133 17.45 -5.84 5.52
CA LYS A 133 16.90 -5.32 6.78
C LYS A 133 15.57 -6.00 7.13
N ILE A 134 14.65 -6.10 6.17
CA ILE A 134 13.35 -6.76 6.36
C ILE A 134 13.53 -8.21 6.76
N ASN A 135 14.44 -8.94 6.11
CA ASN A 135 14.75 -10.33 6.47
C ASN A 135 15.27 -10.46 7.91
N ASN A 136 16.11 -9.53 8.37
CA ASN A 136 16.57 -9.50 9.75
C ASN A 136 15.40 -9.26 10.72
N ILE A 137 14.52 -8.28 10.44
CA ILE A 137 13.33 -7.98 11.25
C ILE A 137 12.42 -9.21 11.36
N LYS A 138 12.15 -9.89 10.23
CA LYS A 138 11.34 -11.11 10.18
C LYS A 138 11.97 -12.24 11.00
N ASN A 139 13.28 -12.40 10.92
CA ASN A 139 14.00 -13.41 11.69
C ASN A 139 13.98 -13.12 13.19
N GLU A 140 14.12 -11.87 13.61
CA GLU A 140 13.99 -11.45 15.00
C GLU A 140 12.59 -11.81 15.54
N TYR A 141 11.53 -11.45 14.81
CA TYR A 141 10.15 -11.76 15.21
C TYR A 141 9.90 -13.28 15.23
N LYS A 142 10.38 -14.02 14.23
CA LYS A 142 10.21 -15.48 14.14
C LYS A 142 10.89 -16.21 15.30
N ASN A 143 12.04 -15.71 15.77
CA ASN A 143 12.82 -16.30 16.85
C ASN A 143 12.34 -15.84 18.25
N ALA A 144 11.40 -14.90 18.32
CA ALA A 144 10.77 -14.50 19.57
C ALA A 144 9.83 -15.62 20.07
N ASP A 145 9.75 -15.78 21.38
CA ASP A 145 8.86 -16.76 22.03
C ASP A 145 7.42 -16.25 22.05
N ILE A 146 6.79 -16.25 20.85
CA ILE A 146 5.42 -15.77 20.64
C ILE A 146 4.52 -16.97 20.40
N GLN A 147 3.52 -17.14 21.28
CA GLN A 147 2.58 -18.25 21.20
C GLN A 147 1.67 -18.12 19.96
N LYS A 148 1.17 -19.26 19.47
CA LYS A 148 0.34 -19.28 18.26
C LYS A 148 -0.92 -18.40 18.34
N ASN A 149 -1.57 -18.37 19.50
CA ASN A 149 -2.74 -17.54 19.75
C ASN A 149 -2.40 -16.04 19.75
N GLU A 150 -1.19 -15.65 20.12
CA GLU A 150 -0.70 -14.26 20.11
C GLU A 150 -0.43 -13.74 18.69
N LYS A 151 -0.36 -14.63 17.71
CA LYS A 151 -0.21 -14.30 16.28
C LYS A 151 -1.53 -14.03 15.57
N THR A 152 -2.69 -14.15 16.26
CA THR A 152 -3.99 -13.90 15.64
C THR A 152 -4.27 -12.41 15.54
N VAL A 153 -4.67 -11.95 14.36
CA VAL A 153 -4.88 -10.54 14.07
C VAL A 153 -6.23 -10.30 13.39
N LEU A 154 -6.79 -9.12 13.59
CA LEU A 154 -7.88 -8.57 12.80
C LEU A 154 -7.39 -7.28 12.15
N MET A 155 -7.44 -7.19 10.83
CA MET A 155 -7.17 -5.96 10.10
C MET A 155 -8.48 -5.26 9.73
N LEU A 156 -8.59 -3.98 10.13
CA LEU A 156 -9.69 -3.09 9.79
C LEU A 156 -9.21 -1.93 8.92
N ARG A 157 -9.90 -1.68 7.83
CA ARG A 157 -9.73 -0.48 7.01
C ARG A 157 -10.90 0.46 7.27
N VAL A 158 -10.59 1.69 7.70
CA VAL A 158 -11.56 2.67 8.16
C VAL A 158 -11.49 3.93 7.31
N SER A 159 -12.63 4.35 6.76
CA SER A 159 -12.81 5.63 6.07
C SER A 159 -13.77 6.54 6.85
N SER A 160 -13.99 7.75 6.35
CA SER A 160 -15.00 8.68 6.88
C SER A 160 -16.43 8.13 6.83
N SER A 161 -16.70 7.10 6.03
CA SER A 161 -18.05 6.56 5.79
C SER A 161 -18.20 5.06 6.04
N SER A 162 -17.11 4.32 6.24
CA SER A 162 -17.18 2.86 6.37
C SER A 162 -16.06 2.27 7.20
N VAL A 163 -16.34 1.13 7.83
CA VAL A 163 -15.39 0.22 8.46
C VAL A 163 -15.51 -1.14 7.79
N LYS A 164 -14.40 -1.72 7.36
CA LYS A 164 -14.39 -3.04 6.71
C LYS A 164 -13.23 -3.88 7.24
N ALA A 165 -13.50 -5.14 7.55
CA ALA A 165 -12.43 -6.12 7.73
C ALA A 165 -11.75 -6.39 6.38
N LYS A 166 -10.45 -6.67 6.44
CA LYS A 166 -9.65 -7.05 5.28
C LYS A 166 -8.87 -8.32 5.59
N GLY A 167 -8.77 -9.18 4.58
CA GLY A 167 -7.89 -10.34 4.62
C GLY A 167 -6.41 -9.99 4.46
N SER A 168 -5.59 -10.99 4.49
CA SER A 168 -4.14 -10.86 4.34
C SER A 168 -3.73 -10.45 2.93
N GLU A 169 -4.46 -10.90 1.89
CA GLU A 169 -4.12 -10.67 0.49
C GLU A 169 -4.63 -9.32 -0.04
N GLY A 170 -3.87 -8.72 -0.98
CA GLY A 170 -4.27 -7.54 -1.75
C GLY A 170 -4.30 -6.23 -0.95
N THR A 171 -3.59 -6.19 0.16
CA THR A 171 -3.43 -4.96 0.96
C THR A 171 -2.04 -4.91 1.61
N VAL A 172 -1.41 -3.74 1.61
CA VAL A 172 -0.04 -3.56 2.12
C VAL A 172 0.14 -4.11 3.53
N LEU A 173 -0.70 -3.71 4.49
CA LEU A 173 -0.60 -4.20 5.86
C LEU A 173 -0.95 -5.70 5.97
N GLY A 174 -1.94 -6.18 5.21
CA GLY A 174 -2.34 -7.59 5.23
C GLY A 174 -1.19 -8.49 4.78
N GLU A 175 -0.54 -8.14 3.66
CA GLU A 175 0.64 -8.86 3.15
C GLU A 175 1.80 -8.82 4.14
N MET A 176 2.09 -7.66 4.77
CA MET A 176 3.11 -7.57 5.82
C MET A 176 2.80 -8.47 7.02
N LEU A 177 1.56 -8.47 7.52
CA LEU A 177 1.14 -9.32 8.63
C LEU A 177 1.29 -10.80 8.29
N SER A 178 0.88 -11.19 7.08
CA SER A 178 1.07 -12.56 6.57
C SER A 178 2.55 -12.94 6.49
N ASP A 179 3.39 -12.04 5.97
CA ASP A 179 4.82 -12.21 5.82
C ASP A 179 5.55 -12.30 7.17
N MET A 180 5.04 -11.64 8.21
CA MET A 180 5.48 -11.81 9.60
C MET A 180 4.96 -13.10 10.25
N GLY A 181 4.10 -13.87 9.57
CA GLY A 181 3.54 -15.14 10.09
C GLY A 181 2.35 -14.95 11.02
N CYS A 182 1.64 -13.83 10.93
CA CYS A 182 0.39 -13.62 11.63
C CYS A 182 -0.76 -14.39 10.97
N ILE A 183 -1.80 -14.65 11.73
CA ILE A 183 -3.01 -15.36 11.31
C ILE A 183 -4.16 -14.35 11.32
N ASN A 184 -4.57 -13.88 10.16
CA ASN A 184 -5.69 -12.95 10.07
C ASN A 184 -7.02 -13.71 10.18
N ILE A 185 -7.82 -13.38 11.20
CA ILE A 185 -9.10 -14.05 11.46
C ILE A 185 -10.14 -13.80 10.37
N ALA A 186 -9.93 -12.79 9.52
CA ALA A 186 -10.82 -12.48 8.40
C ALA A 186 -10.53 -13.34 7.16
N ASP A 187 -9.36 -14.01 7.08
CA ASP A 187 -9.05 -14.88 5.97
C ASP A 187 -10.09 -16.01 5.87
N ASN A 188 -10.66 -16.17 4.69
CA ASN A 188 -11.73 -17.15 4.41
C ASN A 188 -13.03 -16.99 5.23
N ASP A 189 -13.23 -15.87 5.93
CA ASP A 189 -14.46 -15.59 6.67
C ASP A 189 -15.34 -14.54 5.96
N LYS A 190 -16.33 -15.02 5.20
CA LYS A 190 -17.26 -14.12 4.50
C LYS A 190 -18.08 -13.24 5.43
N SER A 191 -18.36 -13.69 6.65
CA SER A 191 -19.14 -12.90 7.61
C SER A 191 -18.35 -11.67 8.09
N LEU A 192 -17.02 -11.77 8.15
CA LEU A 192 -16.12 -10.64 8.45
C LEU A 192 -15.90 -9.77 7.23
N LEU A 193 -15.56 -10.36 6.08
CA LEU A 193 -15.19 -9.61 4.88
C LEU A 193 -16.35 -8.84 4.25
N GLU A 194 -17.57 -9.40 4.30
CA GLU A 194 -18.76 -8.80 3.68
C GLU A 194 -19.58 -7.95 4.65
N LYS A 195 -19.70 -8.34 5.94
CA LYS A 195 -20.65 -7.76 6.90
C LYS A 195 -20.02 -7.23 8.20
N LEU A 196 -18.71 -7.44 8.41
CA LEU A 196 -18.02 -7.12 9.66
C LEU A 196 -18.80 -7.65 10.90
N SER A 197 -19.10 -8.97 10.90
CA SER A 197 -19.85 -9.60 11.99
C SER A 197 -19.15 -9.46 13.34
N ILE A 198 -19.79 -8.77 14.28
CA ILE A 198 -19.29 -8.56 15.62
C ILE A 198 -19.25 -9.89 16.38
N GLU A 199 -20.26 -10.76 16.18
CA GLU A 199 -20.33 -12.08 16.78
C GLU A 199 -19.11 -12.93 16.38
N SER A 200 -18.75 -12.93 15.09
CA SER A 200 -17.60 -13.66 14.59
C SER A 200 -16.26 -13.09 15.17
N ILE A 201 -16.17 -11.76 15.33
CA ILE A 201 -14.99 -11.13 15.94
C ILE A 201 -14.87 -11.55 17.41
N ILE A 202 -15.99 -11.55 18.16
CA ILE A 202 -16.01 -11.94 19.59
C ILE A 202 -15.64 -13.43 19.73
N GLU A 203 -16.21 -14.29 18.91
CA GLU A 203 -15.94 -15.73 18.93
C GLU A 203 -14.46 -16.03 18.68
N LYS A 204 -13.86 -15.38 17.68
CA LYS A 204 -12.47 -15.59 17.30
C LYS A 204 -11.48 -14.86 18.19
N ASN A 205 -11.89 -13.80 18.87
CA ASN A 205 -11.14 -13.01 19.84
C ASN A 205 -9.68 -12.77 19.46
N PRO A 206 -9.41 -11.97 18.40
CA PRO A 206 -8.04 -11.77 17.90
C PRO A 206 -7.15 -11.15 18.96
N TYR A 207 -5.87 -11.55 19.00
CA TYR A 207 -4.91 -11.03 19.97
C TYR A 207 -4.53 -9.58 19.69
N HIS A 208 -4.41 -9.18 18.41
CA HIS A 208 -4.20 -7.80 17.96
C HIS A 208 -5.31 -7.33 17.04
N ILE A 209 -5.62 -6.05 17.07
CA ILE A 209 -6.47 -5.37 16.10
C ILE A 209 -5.67 -4.24 15.46
N PHE A 210 -5.49 -4.30 14.15
CA PHE A 210 -4.81 -3.27 13.38
C PHE A 210 -5.84 -2.45 12.61
N ILE A 211 -5.79 -1.13 12.76
CA ILE A 211 -6.69 -0.18 12.09
C ILE A 211 -5.87 0.69 11.16
N VAL A 212 -6.19 0.66 9.86
CA VAL A 212 -5.59 1.52 8.85
C VAL A 212 -6.63 2.51 8.36
N LEU A 213 -6.30 3.79 8.41
CA LEU A 213 -7.15 4.84 7.87
C LEU A 213 -7.01 4.94 6.36
N MET A 214 -8.13 5.27 5.68
CA MET A 214 -8.13 5.54 4.24
C MET A 214 -9.00 6.76 3.89
N GLY A 215 -8.73 7.32 2.71
CA GLY A 215 -9.36 8.56 2.24
C GLY A 215 -8.65 9.80 2.81
N ASP A 216 -9.18 10.97 2.49
CA ASP A 216 -8.54 12.26 2.78
C ASP A 216 -9.00 12.84 4.11
N ASP A 217 -10.23 12.52 4.55
CA ASP A 217 -10.79 12.93 5.85
C ASP A 217 -10.34 11.95 6.96
N THR A 218 -9.09 12.09 7.37
CA THR A 218 -8.48 11.22 8.41
C THR A 218 -9.05 11.50 9.81
N GLU A 219 -9.52 12.71 10.09
CA GLU A 219 -10.14 13.05 11.37
C GLU A 219 -11.43 12.26 11.57
N LYS A 220 -12.33 12.33 10.59
CA LYS A 220 -13.60 11.59 10.61
C LYS A 220 -13.40 10.07 10.56
N ALA A 221 -12.40 9.58 9.81
CA ALA A 221 -12.03 8.17 9.82
C ALA A 221 -11.55 7.74 11.22
N THR A 222 -10.75 8.56 11.91
CA THR A 222 -10.32 8.31 13.29
C THR A 222 -11.50 8.30 14.27
N GLU A 223 -12.45 9.22 14.12
CA GLU A 223 -13.67 9.23 14.91
C GLU A 223 -14.49 7.96 14.70
N ASN A 224 -14.65 7.50 13.44
CA ASN A 224 -15.34 6.25 13.13
C ASN A 224 -14.65 5.04 13.76
N ALA A 225 -13.32 4.99 13.74
CA ALA A 225 -12.56 3.92 14.41
C ALA A 225 -12.81 3.92 15.93
N LYS A 226 -12.75 5.09 16.58
CA LYS A 226 -13.04 5.25 18.01
C LYS A 226 -14.48 4.87 18.35
N LYS A 227 -15.43 5.27 17.50
CA LYS A 227 -16.85 4.96 17.66
C LYS A 227 -17.10 3.46 17.58
N LEU A 228 -16.49 2.77 16.59
CA LEU A 228 -16.58 1.31 16.47
C LEU A 228 -16.19 0.62 17.79
N LEU A 229 -15.04 1.02 18.35
CA LEU A 229 -14.47 0.38 19.55
C LEU A 229 -15.26 0.71 20.84
N LYS A 230 -15.87 1.91 20.94
CA LYS A 230 -16.54 2.38 22.16
C LYS A 230 -18.05 2.10 22.20
N GLU A 231 -18.73 2.23 21.06
CA GLU A 231 -20.20 2.17 21.03
C GLU A 231 -20.75 0.74 20.83
N ASN A 232 -19.92 -0.19 20.36
CA ASN A 232 -20.33 -1.58 20.25
C ASN A 232 -19.91 -2.36 21.50
N LYS A 233 -20.87 -2.63 22.37
CA LYS A 233 -20.66 -3.37 23.63
C LYS A 233 -19.89 -4.70 23.50
N GLY A 234 -19.82 -5.26 22.30
CA GLY A 234 -19.04 -6.46 22.02
C GLY A 234 -17.53 -6.22 21.98
N TYR A 235 -17.08 -5.06 21.46
CA TYR A 235 -15.65 -4.76 21.31
C TYR A 235 -14.94 -4.52 22.64
N GLU A 236 -15.62 -3.93 23.63
CA GLU A 236 -15.05 -3.70 24.97
C GLU A 236 -14.62 -4.99 25.67
N ASN A 237 -15.20 -6.13 25.26
CA ASN A 237 -14.91 -7.44 25.84
C ASN A 237 -13.76 -8.18 25.17
N LEU A 238 -13.28 -7.71 24.01
CA LEU A 238 -12.15 -8.31 23.32
C LEU A 238 -10.86 -8.16 24.12
N ASP A 239 -10.05 -9.22 24.16
CA ASP A 239 -8.78 -9.20 24.87
C ASP A 239 -7.79 -8.19 24.25
N ALA A 240 -7.84 -7.97 22.94
CA ALA A 240 -7.07 -6.93 22.26
C ALA A 240 -7.41 -5.53 22.82
N VAL A 241 -8.70 -5.23 23.03
CA VAL A 241 -9.15 -3.92 23.55
C VAL A 241 -8.79 -3.75 25.01
N LYS A 242 -9.06 -4.77 25.86
CA LYS A 242 -8.75 -4.76 27.29
C LYS A 242 -7.28 -4.59 27.60
N ASN A 243 -6.42 -5.15 26.74
CA ASN A 243 -4.98 -5.15 26.96
C ASN A 243 -4.23 -4.12 26.10
N GLY A 244 -4.95 -3.16 25.47
CA GLY A 244 -4.34 -2.07 24.70
C GLY A 244 -3.65 -2.51 23.41
N ARG A 245 -4.00 -3.68 22.84
CA ARG A 245 -3.43 -4.21 21.59
C ARG A 245 -4.28 -3.83 20.36
N VAL A 246 -4.73 -2.59 20.34
CA VAL A 246 -5.43 -1.97 19.20
C VAL A 246 -4.52 -0.89 18.63
N HIS A 247 -4.02 -1.13 17.43
CA HIS A 247 -2.96 -0.35 16.79
C HIS A 247 -3.55 0.50 15.66
N LEU A 248 -3.39 1.83 15.76
CA LEU A 248 -3.75 2.74 14.67
C LEU A 248 -2.51 2.96 13.79
N MET A 249 -2.55 2.42 12.59
CA MET A 249 -1.41 2.39 11.68
C MET A 249 -1.39 3.59 10.74
N ASP A 250 -0.21 4.13 10.50
CA ASP A 250 0.00 5.27 9.59
C ASP A 250 -0.43 4.93 8.15
N LYS A 251 -1.28 5.79 7.55
CA LYS A 251 -1.80 5.62 6.18
C LYS A 251 -0.66 5.47 5.15
N LYS A 252 0.42 6.27 5.28
CA LYS A 252 1.51 6.31 4.28
C LYS A 252 2.37 5.06 4.30
N LEU A 253 2.48 4.41 5.47
CA LEU A 253 3.31 3.22 5.67
C LEU A 253 2.54 1.90 5.54
N PHE A 254 1.19 1.90 5.71
CA PHE A 254 0.42 0.68 5.84
C PHE A 254 -0.83 0.59 4.95
N ASN A 255 -1.23 1.68 4.27
CA ASN A 255 -2.30 1.67 3.28
C ASN A 255 -1.80 2.05 1.89
N LEU A 256 -0.93 3.08 1.81
CA LEU A 256 -0.21 3.42 0.59
C LEU A 256 1.02 2.50 0.45
N LYS A 257 1.75 2.63 -0.66
CA LYS A 257 2.99 1.87 -0.85
C LYS A 257 4.13 2.57 -0.10
N PRO A 258 4.80 1.93 0.88
CA PRO A 258 5.89 2.57 1.64
C PRO A 258 7.12 2.92 0.80
N ASN A 259 7.31 2.23 -0.33
CA ASN A 259 8.43 2.39 -1.27
C ASN A 259 9.80 2.31 -0.57
N GLY A 260 10.60 3.36 -0.58
CA GLY A 260 11.90 3.38 0.11
C GLY A 260 11.84 3.28 1.64
N LYS A 261 10.64 3.06 2.23
CA LYS A 261 10.41 2.96 3.69
C LYS A 261 9.81 1.61 4.12
N TRP A 262 9.88 0.59 3.27
CA TRP A 262 9.38 -0.74 3.63
C TRP A 262 10.04 -1.30 4.90
N ASP A 263 11.36 -1.13 5.06
CA ASP A 263 12.09 -1.56 6.26
C ASP A 263 11.54 -0.88 7.52
N LYS A 264 11.26 0.43 7.45
CA LYS A 264 10.64 1.17 8.56
C LYS A 264 9.24 0.65 8.89
N SER A 265 8.44 0.31 7.89
CA SER A 265 7.11 -0.24 8.11
C SER A 265 7.17 -1.59 8.81
N TYR A 266 8.08 -2.49 8.39
CA TYR A 266 8.29 -3.77 9.06
C TYR A 266 8.82 -3.62 10.49
N GLU A 267 9.71 -2.65 10.75
CA GLU A 267 10.21 -2.37 12.10
C GLU A 267 9.07 -1.94 13.05
N ILE A 268 8.27 -0.95 12.64
CA ILE A 268 7.10 -0.51 13.41
C ILE A 268 6.13 -1.68 13.63
N LEU A 269 5.85 -2.47 12.59
CA LEU A 269 4.95 -3.61 12.72
C LEU A 269 5.47 -4.64 13.72
N LYS A 270 6.79 -4.92 13.72
CA LYS A 270 7.42 -5.81 14.70
C LYS A 270 7.26 -5.26 16.13
N GLU A 271 7.52 -3.96 16.32
CA GLU A 271 7.37 -3.31 17.63
C GLU A 271 5.94 -3.46 18.17
N GLU A 272 4.93 -3.18 17.33
CA GLU A 272 3.52 -3.32 17.70
C GLU A 272 3.13 -4.77 18.02
N LEU A 273 3.61 -5.74 17.24
CA LEU A 273 3.37 -7.16 17.45
C LEU A 273 4.05 -7.71 18.71
N MET A 274 5.17 -7.12 19.14
CA MET A 274 5.91 -7.52 20.33
C MET A 274 5.50 -6.75 21.59
N GLY A 275 4.63 -5.74 21.47
CA GLY A 275 4.18 -4.92 22.60
C GLY A 275 5.28 -4.04 23.21
N LYS A 276 6.16 -3.51 22.36
CA LYS A 276 7.30 -2.68 22.79
C LYS A 276 7.06 -1.24 22.46
#